data_4e0ca3bdcc3de3619ae34a605582c722
#
_entry.id   4e0ca3bdcc3de3619ae34a605582c722
#
_cell.length_a   1.000
_cell.length_b   1.000
_cell.length_c   1.000
_cell.angle_alpha   90.00
_cell.angle_beta   90.00
_cell.angle_gamma   90.00
#
_symmetry.space_group_name_H-M   'P 1'
#
loop_
_entity.id
_entity.type
_entity.pdbx_description
1 polymer ?
#
loop_
_entity_poly.entity_id
_entity_poly.type
_entity_poly.pdbx_seq_one_letter_code
_entity_poly.pdbx_strand_id
1 'polypeptide(L)'
;DGPRARGTAPLAEPAGPDVDGPRARGTAPLAEPAAEEIIRYEKDPATRIATITFDRPERLNAPTIAARVRYADLLHRASIDDDVKVLVIRGAGDDLGSGADLPEYMAVQDAEGPEADAARLAEYRVALGEVTVPPKGSLRRGANIGQWYANPNSGIRGLQDFKKISILEVKGYCYGWHFYQAADADLVISSDDAVFGHPSFRYHGWGPRMWWWAQTMGIRKFQEMVFTGRPFTAAEMFDCNFLNAVVPRADLEAEVAKYALACARNRPTDTVFMQKTFFEIMKQFQGEYLGSMLAGVFESITGGAQHDSGDLRLGDAMDRGLSGSVKDNDAKFPPEWGLSRAANRETAMAPDKLDKPKKPKKKKKKKA
;
A
#
# COMPACT_ATOMS: atom_id res chain seq x y z
N ASP A 1 -7.22 56.13 45.59
CA ASP A 1 -7.35 54.70 45.79
C ASP A 1 -7.52 54.02 44.44
N GLY A 2 -6.39 53.62 43.85
CA GLY A 2 -6.36 52.90 42.62
C GLY A 2 -6.12 51.37 42.86
N PRO A 3 -6.63 50.46 42.03
CA PRO A 3 -6.53 49.05 42.25
C PRO A 3 -5.08 48.54 42.04
N ARG A 4 -4.58 47.79 42.99
CA ARG A 4 -3.27 47.14 42.99
C ARG A 4 -3.22 46.10 41.85
N ALA A 5 -2.25 46.20 40.95
CA ALA A 5 -1.87 45.17 40.01
C ALA A 5 -1.44 43.90 40.74
N ARG A 6 -2.10 42.77 40.51
CA ARG A 6 -1.64 41.46 40.96
C ARG A 6 -0.50 41.02 39.99
N GLY A 7 0.70 40.93 40.55
CA GLY A 7 1.83 40.33 39.85
C GLY A 7 1.51 38.87 39.48
N THR A 8 1.51 38.56 38.20
CA THR A 8 1.53 37.19 37.74
C THR A 8 2.94 36.64 37.93
N ALA A 9 3.06 35.60 38.80
CA ALA A 9 4.28 34.81 38.85
C ALA A 9 4.56 34.21 37.48
N PRO A 10 5.82 34.14 37.03
CA PRO A 10 6.16 33.49 35.81
C PRO A 10 5.74 32.01 35.89
N LEU A 11 4.97 31.54 34.92
CA LEU A 11 4.67 30.12 34.72
C LEU A 11 6.01 29.42 34.53
N ALA A 12 6.33 28.45 35.42
CA ALA A 12 7.44 27.54 35.18
C ALA A 12 7.24 26.88 33.83
N GLU A 13 8.23 26.97 32.97
CA GLU A 13 8.25 26.19 31.71
C GLU A 13 8.07 24.72 32.07
N PRO A 14 7.12 23.99 31.43
CA PRO A 14 7.06 22.56 31.62
C PRO A 14 8.37 21.98 31.11
N ALA A 15 9.06 21.21 31.93
CA ALA A 15 10.20 20.41 31.54
C ALA A 15 9.75 19.63 30.29
N GLY A 16 10.41 19.89 29.16
CA GLY A 16 10.11 19.20 27.92
C GLY A 16 10.26 17.69 28.15
N PRO A 17 9.44 16.86 27.52
CA PRO A 17 9.58 15.43 27.65
C PRO A 17 10.99 15.04 27.20
N ASP A 18 11.63 14.23 28.04
CA ASP A 18 12.94 13.63 27.76
C ASP A 18 12.81 12.85 26.46
N VAL A 19 13.32 13.42 25.35
CA VAL A 19 13.15 12.85 23.98
C VAL A 19 14.11 11.70 23.70
N ASP A 20 15.05 11.38 24.61
CA ASP A 20 16.13 10.42 24.40
C ASP A 20 16.00 9.12 25.21
N GLY A 21 14.91 8.89 25.94
CA GLY A 21 14.63 7.59 26.53
C GLY A 21 14.10 6.62 25.48
N PRO A 22 14.60 5.36 25.41
CA PRO A 22 13.95 4.35 24.59
C PRO A 22 12.51 4.17 25.11
N ARG A 23 11.53 4.68 24.38
CA ARG A 23 10.13 4.34 24.65
C ARG A 23 10.04 2.82 24.55
N ALA A 24 9.73 2.16 25.65
CA ALA A 24 9.55 0.72 25.69
C ALA A 24 8.46 0.36 24.66
N ARG A 25 8.89 -0.04 23.48
CA ARG A 25 8.02 -0.65 22.50
C ARG A 25 7.62 -1.99 23.11
N GLY A 26 6.33 -2.22 23.29
CA GLY A 26 5.86 -3.55 23.64
C GLY A 26 6.48 -4.53 22.67
N THR A 27 7.34 -5.40 23.19
CA THR A 27 8.08 -6.39 22.39
C THR A 27 7.17 -7.58 22.08
N ALA A 28 6.21 -7.39 21.16
CA ALA A 28 5.79 -8.54 20.40
C ALA A 28 7.00 -8.99 19.57
N PRO A 29 7.29 -10.28 19.45
CA PRO A 29 8.34 -10.74 18.58
C PRO A 29 7.97 -10.31 17.16
N LEU A 30 8.66 -9.25 16.68
CA LEU A 30 8.50 -8.80 15.31
C LEU A 30 9.21 -9.81 14.42
N ALA A 31 8.57 -10.14 13.31
CA ALA A 31 9.20 -10.98 12.31
C ALA A 31 10.53 -10.36 11.86
N GLU A 32 11.58 -11.14 11.75
CA GLU A 32 12.83 -10.74 11.11
C GLU A 32 12.60 -10.62 9.59
N PRO A 33 13.21 -9.67 8.91
CA PRO A 33 14.15 -8.64 9.37
C PRO A 33 13.50 -7.47 10.11
N ALA A 34 14.33 -6.66 10.78
CA ALA A 34 13.86 -5.46 11.49
C ALA A 34 13.19 -4.44 10.55
N ALA A 35 12.31 -3.60 11.09
CA ALA A 35 11.58 -2.61 10.28
C ALA A 35 12.52 -1.66 9.51
N GLU A 36 13.67 -1.32 10.07
CA GLU A 36 14.73 -0.49 9.47
C GLU A 36 15.38 -1.15 8.26
N GLU A 37 15.46 -2.46 8.22
CA GLU A 37 16.00 -3.24 7.10
C GLU A 37 14.97 -3.38 5.99
N ILE A 38 13.70 -3.55 6.35
CA ILE A 38 12.59 -3.64 5.39
C ILE A 38 12.28 -2.29 4.74
N ILE A 39 12.36 -1.19 5.51
CA ILE A 39 12.07 0.17 5.02
C ILE A 39 13.31 1.03 5.17
N ARG A 40 14.05 1.21 4.09
CA ARG A 40 15.18 2.14 4.05
C ARG A 40 14.74 3.53 3.65
N TYR A 41 15.41 4.52 4.21
CA TYR A 41 15.16 5.94 3.94
C TYR A 41 16.48 6.67 3.69
N GLU A 42 16.54 7.35 2.58
CA GLU A 42 17.68 8.18 2.19
C GLU A 42 17.19 9.55 1.75
N LYS A 43 17.95 10.61 1.99
CA LYS A 43 17.68 11.94 1.47
C LYS A 43 18.93 12.60 0.93
N ASP A 44 18.76 13.36 -0.13
CA ASP A 44 19.79 14.24 -0.67
C ASP A 44 19.36 15.71 -0.51
N PRO A 45 19.92 16.43 0.46
CA PRO A 45 19.60 17.85 0.69
C PRO A 45 19.93 18.75 -0.50
N ALA A 46 20.91 18.38 -1.35
CA ALA A 46 21.29 19.18 -2.52
C ALA A 46 20.20 19.17 -3.60
N THR A 47 19.53 18.05 -3.80
CA THR A 47 18.41 17.93 -4.73
C THR A 47 17.06 18.12 -4.05
N ARG A 48 17.00 18.00 -2.71
CA ARG A 48 15.77 17.96 -1.89
C ARG A 48 14.85 16.80 -2.24
N ILE A 49 15.45 15.69 -2.68
CA ILE A 49 14.76 14.44 -2.98
C ILE A 49 15.07 13.44 -1.87
N ALA A 50 14.04 12.85 -1.30
CA ALA A 50 14.16 11.70 -0.43
C ALA A 50 13.65 10.43 -1.13
N THR A 51 14.16 9.29 -0.70
CA THR A 51 13.74 7.99 -1.23
C THR A 51 13.39 7.04 -0.09
N ILE A 52 12.22 6.41 -0.17
CA ILE A 52 11.85 5.25 0.63
C ILE A 52 11.98 4.02 -0.27
N THR A 53 12.72 3.02 0.19
CA THR A 53 12.86 1.74 -0.50
C THR A 53 12.31 0.62 0.37
N PHE A 54 11.33 -0.13 -0.17
CA PHE A 54 10.94 -1.42 0.39
C PHE A 54 12.01 -2.44 0.03
N ASP A 55 12.68 -3.02 1.03
CA ASP A 55 13.86 -3.86 0.84
C ASP A 55 13.71 -5.21 1.53
N ARG A 56 12.82 -6.03 0.98
CA ARG A 56 12.58 -7.41 1.38
C ARG A 56 12.22 -8.25 0.14
N PRO A 57 13.09 -8.26 -0.88
CA PRO A 57 12.77 -8.85 -2.19
C PRO A 57 12.46 -10.36 -2.11
N GLU A 58 13.04 -11.10 -1.17
CA GLU A 58 12.78 -12.53 -0.92
C GLU A 58 11.34 -12.81 -0.43
N ARG A 59 10.64 -11.78 0.03
CA ARG A 59 9.21 -11.79 0.41
C ARG A 59 8.38 -10.85 -0.48
N LEU A 60 8.85 -10.60 -1.71
CA LEU A 60 8.18 -9.71 -2.66
C LEU A 60 7.87 -8.33 -2.04
N ASN A 61 8.80 -7.81 -1.25
CA ASN A 61 8.71 -6.53 -0.55
C ASN A 61 7.48 -6.37 0.37
N ALA A 62 6.89 -7.49 0.84
CA ALA A 62 5.76 -7.45 1.76
C ALA A 62 6.20 -6.85 3.12
N PRO A 63 5.66 -5.67 3.53
CA PRO A 63 6.02 -5.06 4.80
C PRO A 63 5.30 -5.73 5.95
N THR A 64 6.04 -5.97 7.03
CA THR A 64 5.50 -6.36 8.33
C THR A 64 4.68 -5.22 8.95
N ILE A 65 3.94 -5.51 10.03
CA ILE A 65 3.23 -4.48 10.82
C ILE A 65 4.21 -3.38 11.27
N ALA A 66 5.37 -3.78 11.82
CA ALA A 66 6.39 -2.82 12.26
C ALA A 66 6.95 -1.98 11.10
N ALA A 67 7.17 -2.59 9.94
CA ALA A 67 7.61 -1.88 8.74
C ALA A 67 6.57 -0.86 8.27
N ARG A 68 5.28 -1.18 8.32
CA ARG A 68 4.19 -0.23 7.99
C ARG A 68 4.14 0.96 8.95
N VAL A 69 4.34 0.70 10.26
CA VAL A 69 4.46 1.78 11.27
C VAL A 69 5.65 2.68 10.94
N ARG A 70 6.82 2.09 10.64
CA ARG A 70 8.00 2.87 10.23
C ARG A 70 7.75 3.68 8.96
N TYR A 71 7.09 3.10 7.97
CA TYR A 71 6.72 3.81 6.75
C TYR A 71 5.88 5.06 7.06
N ALA A 72 4.86 4.94 7.91
CA ALA A 72 4.03 6.06 8.33
C ALA A 72 4.84 7.14 9.07
N ASP A 73 5.78 6.73 9.94
CA ASP A 73 6.70 7.66 10.62
C ASP A 73 7.59 8.41 9.64
N LEU A 74 8.13 7.72 8.64
CA LEU A 74 8.98 8.34 7.63
C LEU A 74 8.21 9.33 6.76
N LEU A 75 6.97 9.02 6.38
CA LEU A 75 6.10 9.97 5.69
C LEU A 75 5.87 11.23 6.52
N HIS A 76 5.57 11.05 7.82
CA HIS A 76 5.37 12.18 8.72
C HIS A 76 6.65 13.03 8.83
N ARG A 77 7.80 12.41 9.06
CA ARG A 77 9.11 13.10 9.11
C ARG A 77 9.43 13.83 7.81
N ALA A 78 9.32 13.14 6.67
CA ALA A 78 9.57 13.74 5.36
C ALA A 78 8.62 14.91 5.06
N SER A 79 7.39 14.87 5.59
CA SER A 79 6.40 15.94 5.43
C SER A 79 6.84 17.26 6.06
N ILE A 80 7.52 17.21 7.21
CA ILE A 80 7.98 18.39 7.96
C ILE A 80 9.44 18.76 7.71
N ASP A 81 10.22 17.87 7.09
CA ASP A 81 11.68 18.08 6.83
C ASP A 81 11.89 19.06 5.67
N ASP A 82 12.45 20.24 5.91
CA ASP A 82 12.67 21.25 4.87
C ASP A 82 13.73 20.86 3.82
N ASP A 83 14.59 19.90 4.12
CA ASP A 83 15.50 19.30 3.13
C ASP A 83 14.80 18.34 2.16
N VAL A 84 13.50 18.11 2.30
CA VAL A 84 12.72 17.25 1.43
C VAL A 84 11.64 18.07 0.73
N LYS A 85 11.56 17.95 -0.59
CA LYS A 85 10.50 18.53 -1.42
C LYS A 85 9.80 17.47 -2.25
N VAL A 86 10.52 16.42 -2.62
CA VAL A 86 10.02 15.29 -3.40
C VAL A 86 10.36 14.00 -2.65
N LEU A 87 9.41 13.10 -2.55
CA LEU A 87 9.60 11.75 -2.02
C LEU A 87 9.40 10.73 -3.15
N VAL A 88 10.44 9.96 -3.44
CA VAL A 88 10.37 8.79 -4.32
C VAL A 88 10.14 7.54 -3.45
N ILE A 89 9.21 6.70 -3.84
CA ILE A 89 8.92 5.43 -3.17
C ILE A 89 9.14 4.31 -4.19
N ARG A 90 9.94 3.31 -3.82
CA ARG A 90 10.30 2.21 -4.72
C ARG A 90 10.50 0.89 -3.98
N GLY A 91 10.59 -0.21 -4.72
CA GLY A 91 10.93 -1.54 -4.21
C GLY A 91 12.34 -1.95 -4.63
N ALA A 92 13.07 -2.65 -3.76
CA ALA A 92 14.30 -3.35 -4.12
C ALA A 92 14.00 -4.60 -4.95
N GLY A 93 14.96 -5.03 -5.75
CA GLY A 93 14.80 -6.23 -6.60
C GLY A 93 13.80 -6.00 -7.74
N ASP A 94 13.01 -7.02 -8.02
CA ASP A 94 12.18 -7.11 -9.23
C ASP A 94 10.76 -6.52 -9.09
N ASP A 95 10.31 -6.21 -7.89
CA ASP A 95 8.94 -5.82 -7.61
C ASP A 95 8.86 -4.53 -6.78
N LEU A 96 7.78 -3.78 -6.96
CA LEU A 96 7.41 -2.80 -5.94
C LEU A 96 6.95 -3.54 -4.68
N GLY A 97 5.95 -4.43 -4.81
CA GLY A 97 5.58 -5.32 -3.75
C GLY A 97 4.22 -6.01 -3.91
N SER A 98 4.08 -7.14 -3.21
CA SER A 98 2.91 -8.03 -3.29
C SER A 98 1.78 -7.69 -2.31
N GLY A 99 1.92 -6.66 -1.50
CA GLY A 99 0.97 -6.31 -0.43
C GLY A 99 1.55 -6.54 0.96
N ALA A 100 0.73 -6.50 1.99
CA ALA A 100 1.13 -6.75 3.37
C ALA A 100 1.63 -8.19 3.58
N ASP A 101 2.42 -8.42 4.63
CA ASP A 101 2.82 -9.78 5.05
C ASP A 101 1.59 -10.52 5.59
N LEU A 102 0.93 -11.29 4.73
CA LEU A 102 -0.30 -12.00 5.09
C LEU A 102 -0.08 -13.06 6.18
N PRO A 103 1.00 -13.85 6.18
CA PRO A 103 1.30 -14.77 7.29
C PRO A 103 1.36 -14.08 8.65
N GLU A 104 2.08 -12.95 8.75
CA GLU A 104 2.12 -12.17 9.99
C GLU A 104 0.75 -11.60 10.35
N TYR A 105 0.07 -11.01 9.36
CA TYR A 105 -1.24 -10.42 9.55
C TYR A 105 -2.26 -11.44 10.08
N MET A 106 -2.35 -12.61 9.47
CA MET A 106 -3.27 -13.67 9.90
C MET A 106 -2.90 -14.23 11.27
N ALA A 107 -1.61 -14.44 11.55
CA ALA A 107 -1.16 -14.89 12.87
C ALA A 107 -1.62 -13.93 13.98
N VAL A 108 -1.54 -12.60 13.74
CA VAL A 108 -2.01 -11.59 14.69
C VAL A 108 -3.55 -11.55 14.78
N GLN A 109 -4.27 -11.79 13.67
CA GLN A 109 -5.73 -11.77 13.65
C GLN A 109 -6.35 -12.98 14.35
N ASP A 110 -5.80 -14.17 14.14
CA ASP A 110 -6.35 -15.42 14.64
C ASP A 110 -5.91 -15.74 16.07
N ALA A 111 -4.77 -15.20 16.49
CA ALA A 111 -4.24 -15.43 17.84
C ALA A 111 -5.09 -14.70 18.92
N GLU A 112 -5.12 -15.32 20.11
CA GLU A 112 -5.75 -14.79 21.31
C GLU A 112 -4.73 -14.68 22.45
N GLY A 113 -5.03 -13.78 23.39
CA GLY A 113 -4.25 -13.60 24.59
C GLY A 113 -3.35 -12.35 24.56
N PRO A 114 -2.62 -12.12 25.67
CA PRO A 114 -1.89 -10.87 25.87
C PRO A 114 -0.84 -10.56 24.80
N GLU A 115 -0.16 -11.58 24.25
CA GLU A 115 0.85 -11.39 23.21
C GLU A 115 0.22 -10.93 21.90
N ALA A 116 -0.91 -11.53 21.50
CA ALA A 116 -1.64 -11.14 20.32
C ALA A 116 -2.25 -9.73 20.44
N ASP A 117 -2.75 -9.41 21.62
CA ASP A 117 -3.28 -8.07 21.89
C ASP A 117 -2.16 -7.02 21.91
N ALA A 118 -0.98 -7.34 22.46
CA ALA A 118 0.19 -6.48 22.39
C ALA A 118 0.64 -6.23 20.94
N ALA A 119 0.65 -7.28 20.09
CA ALA A 119 0.99 -7.14 18.68
C ALA A 119 0.00 -6.25 17.92
N ARG A 120 -1.30 -6.37 18.19
CA ARG A 120 -2.32 -5.48 17.60
C ARG A 120 -2.16 -4.04 18.04
N LEU A 121 -1.92 -3.82 19.35
CA LEU A 121 -1.77 -2.48 19.90
C LEU A 121 -0.48 -1.80 19.43
N ALA A 122 0.59 -2.57 19.15
CA ALA A 122 1.85 -2.03 18.65
C ALA A 122 1.66 -1.27 17.32
N GLU A 123 0.75 -1.70 16.45
CA GLU A 123 0.41 -0.98 15.21
C GLU A 123 -0.10 0.45 15.49
N TYR A 124 -0.75 0.64 16.62
CA TYR A 124 -1.31 1.93 17.05
C TYR A 124 -0.43 2.65 18.07
N ARG A 125 0.75 2.10 18.39
CA ARG A 125 1.70 2.66 19.37
C ARG A 125 1.13 2.79 20.77
N VAL A 126 0.27 1.87 21.14
CA VAL A 126 -0.34 1.74 22.47
C VAL A 126 0.26 0.53 23.16
N ALA A 127 0.66 0.67 24.43
CA ALA A 127 1.19 -0.45 25.20
C ALA A 127 0.05 -1.33 25.75
N LEU A 128 0.33 -2.63 25.91
CA LEU A 128 -0.60 -3.55 26.56
C LEU A 128 -0.84 -3.07 28.01
N GLY A 129 -2.11 -2.97 28.40
CA GLY A 129 -2.52 -2.50 29.72
C GLY A 129 -2.92 -1.03 29.78
N GLU A 130 -2.57 -0.21 28.78
CA GLU A 130 -3.08 1.17 28.68
C GLU A 130 -4.55 1.22 28.25
N VAL A 131 -4.97 0.22 27.44
CA VAL A 131 -6.34 0.11 26.95
C VAL A 131 -6.83 -1.34 27.01
N THR A 132 -8.14 -1.51 27.03
CA THR A 132 -8.78 -2.81 26.88
C THR A 132 -9.10 -3.04 25.40
N VAL A 133 -8.53 -4.10 24.82
CA VAL A 133 -8.79 -4.49 23.43
C VAL A 133 -10.26 -4.94 23.29
N PRO A 134 -10.99 -4.48 22.27
CA PRO A 134 -12.36 -4.93 22.02
C PRO A 134 -12.46 -6.46 21.87
N PRO A 135 -13.57 -7.08 22.26
CA PRO A 135 -13.73 -8.53 22.24
C PRO A 135 -13.66 -9.08 20.81
N LYS A 136 -13.17 -10.31 20.67
CA LYS A 136 -13.14 -11.05 19.41
C LYS A 136 -14.54 -11.11 18.78
N GLY A 137 -14.62 -11.00 17.46
CA GLY A 137 -15.88 -10.98 16.71
C GLY A 137 -16.66 -9.67 16.77
N SER A 138 -16.20 -8.66 17.53
CA SER A 138 -16.80 -7.33 17.45
C SER A 138 -16.32 -6.61 16.18
N LEU A 139 -17.24 -5.86 15.54
CA LEU A 139 -16.91 -5.04 14.37
C LEU A 139 -15.71 -4.12 14.62
N ARG A 140 -15.61 -3.52 15.82
CA ARG A 140 -14.56 -2.60 16.19
C ARG A 140 -13.22 -3.27 16.49
N ARG A 141 -13.13 -4.62 16.61
CA ARG A 141 -11.88 -5.38 16.72
C ARG A 141 -11.36 -5.85 15.37
N GLY A 142 -12.15 -5.77 14.31
CA GLY A 142 -11.74 -6.24 12.98
C GLY A 142 -10.40 -5.67 12.53
N ALA A 143 -9.89 -6.15 11.40
CA ALA A 143 -8.63 -5.76 10.81
C ALA A 143 -8.42 -4.23 10.72
N ASN A 144 -9.53 -3.51 10.65
CA ASN A 144 -9.56 -2.07 10.43
C ASN A 144 -9.78 -1.24 11.69
N ILE A 145 -9.76 -1.86 12.90
CA ILE A 145 -10.02 -1.12 14.15
C ILE A 145 -9.13 0.11 14.29
N GLY A 146 -7.84 -0.03 14.04
CA GLY A 146 -6.90 1.07 14.14
C GLY A 146 -6.99 2.04 12.98
N GLN A 147 -7.31 1.54 11.80
CA GLN A 147 -7.37 2.34 10.59
C GLN A 147 -8.62 3.21 10.53
N TRP A 148 -9.75 2.66 10.93
CA TRP A 148 -11.06 3.28 10.72
C TRP A 148 -11.73 3.73 12.01
N TYR A 149 -11.56 2.98 13.10
CA TYR A 149 -12.18 3.29 14.38
C TYR A 149 -11.26 4.08 15.32
N ALA A 150 -10.03 3.61 15.52
CA ALA A 150 -9.10 4.21 16.47
C ALA A 150 -8.10 5.20 15.82
N ASN A 151 -7.69 4.93 14.58
CA ASN A 151 -6.76 5.79 13.85
C ASN A 151 -7.08 5.81 12.34
N PRO A 152 -8.08 6.59 11.92
CA PRO A 152 -8.49 6.66 10.52
C PRO A 152 -7.38 7.16 9.57
N ASN A 153 -6.35 7.82 10.10
CA ASN A 153 -5.20 8.33 9.33
C ASN A 153 -3.97 7.42 9.44
N SER A 154 -4.12 6.17 9.86
CA SER A 154 -3.00 5.22 9.90
C SER A 154 -2.44 4.94 8.50
N GLY A 155 -1.38 4.14 8.40
CA GLY A 155 -0.57 3.92 7.20
C GLY A 155 -1.28 3.71 5.85
N ILE A 156 -2.60 3.48 5.84
CA ILE A 156 -3.39 3.44 4.61
C ILE A 156 -3.54 4.83 3.98
N ARG A 157 -3.70 5.89 4.78
CA ARG A 157 -3.90 7.26 4.28
C ARG A 157 -2.66 8.14 4.35
N GLY A 158 -1.56 7.65 4.92
CA GLY A 158 -0.39 8.48 5.20
C GLY A 158 0.18 9.19 3.98
N LEU A 159 0.19 8.53 2.82
CA LEU A 159 0.69 9.14 1.60
C LEU A 159 -0.29 10.18 1.01
N GLN A 160 -1.58 9.97 1.20
CA GLN A 160 -2.60 10.92 0.75
C GLN A 160 -2.54 12.25 1.52
N ASP A 161 -2.24 12.19 2.81
CA ASP A 161 -2.10 13.37 3.66
C ASP A 161 -0.70 14.01 3.56
N PHE A 162 0.21 13.43 2.79
CA PHE A 162 1.57 13.92 2.57
C PHE A 162 1.56 15.25 1.81
N LYS A 163 2.17 16.31 2.37
CA LYS A 163 2.08 17.69 1.86
C LYS A 163 3.18 18.09 0.88
N LYS A 164 4.00 17.13 0.47
CA LYS A 164 5.05 17.32 -0.56
C LYS A 164 4.77 16.40 -1.74
N ILE A 165 5.54 16.50 -2.81
CA ILE A 165 5.32 15.70 -4.01
C ILE A 165 5.75 14.28 -3.76
N SER A 166 4.89 13.32 -4.03
CA SER A 166 5.17 11.88 -3.96
C SER A 166 5.20 11.27 -5.36
N ILE A 167 6.23 10.46 -5.62
CA ILE A 167 6.41 9.72 -6.87
C ILE A 167 6.56 8.25 -6.53
N LEU A 168 5.70 7.40 -7.08
CA LEU A 168 5.81 5.96 -6.93
C LEU A 168 6.45 5.35 -8.18
N GLU A 169 7.55 4.65 -7.98
CA GLU A 169 8.22 3.81 -8.98
C GLU A 169 7.63 2.41 -8.92
N VAL A 170 7.01 1.96 -9.99
CA VAL A 170 6.36 0.65 -10.04
C VAL A 170 7.06 -0.27 -11.03
N LYS A 171 7.39 -1.48 -10.58
CA LYS A 171 7.89 -2.58 -11.40
C LYS A 171 7.39 -3.91 -10.84
N GLY A 172 7.20 -4.90 -11.70
CA GLY A 172 6.70 -6.20 -11.29
C GLY A 172 5.35 -6.10 -10.57
N TYR A 173 5.21 -6.69 -9.39
CA TYR A 173 3.98 -6.62 -8.61
C TYR A 173 3.75 -5.26 -7.97
N CYS A 174 2.53 -4.73 -8.14
CA CYS A 174 1.95 -3.64 -7.37
C CYS A 174 0.60 -4.10 -6.82
N TYR A 175 0.64 -4.93 -5.77
CA TYR A 175 -0.54 -5.60 -5.24
C TYR A 175 -0.89 -5.17 -3.82
N GLY A 176 -2.17 -5.27 -3.47
CA GLY A 176 -2.66 -5.10 -2.11
C GLY A 176 -2.26 -3.76 -1.50
N TRP A 177 -1.51 -3.77 -0.39
CA TRP A 177 -1.09 -2.56 0.31
C TRP A 177 -0.24 -1.62 -0.57
N HIS A 178 0.59 -2.15 -1.49
CA HIS A 178 1.35 -1.33 -2.44
C HIS A 178 0.43 -0.68 -3.49
N PHE A 179 -0.66 -1.33 -3.85
CA PHE A 179 -1.66 -0.74 -4.74
C PHE A 179 -2.45 0.38 -4.07
N TYR A 180 -2.57 0.40 -2.73
CA TYR A 180 -3.08 1.58 -2.00
C TYR A 180 -2.14 2.77 -2.19
N GLN A 181 -0.83 2.56 -2.07
CA GLN A 181 0.17 3.61 -2.27
C GLN A 181 0.12 4.16 -3.70
N ALA A 182 -0.10 3.30 -4.70
CA ALA A 182 -0.24 3.72 -6.09
C ALA A 182 -1.47 4.62 -6.31
N ALA A 183 -2.57 4.38 -5.60
CA ALA A 183 -3.74 5.27 -5.67
C ALA A 183 -3.49 6.63 -5.03
N ASP A 184 -2.65 6.70 -4.00
CA ASP A 184 -2.48 7.88 -3.16
C ASP A 184 -1.28 8.75 -3.57
N ALA A 185 -0.32 8.21 -4.32
CA ALA A 185 0.82 8.96 -4.86
C ALA A 185 0.35 10.05 -5.85
N ASP A 186 1.09 11.16 -5.90
CA ASP A 186 0.81 12.22 -6.86
C ASP A 186 1.15 11.83 -8.29
N LEU A 187 2.27 11.13 -8.46
CA LEU A 187 2.74 10.62 -9.75
C LEU A 187 3.09 9.14 -9.61
N VAL A 188 2.67 8.36 -10.60
CA VAL A 188 2.97 6.92 -10.68
C VAL A 188 3.64 6.63 -12.02
N ILE A 189 4.89 6.16 -11.96
CA ILE A 189 5.71 5.84 -13.13
C ILE A 189 5.99 4.35 -13.09
N SER A 190 5.71 3.66 -14.17
CA SER A 190 5.72 2.21 -14.20
C SER A 190 6.66 1.64 -15.27
N SER A 191 7.24 0.48 -14.99
CA SER A 191 7.79 -0.37 -16.03
C SER A 191 6.67 -1.04 -16.83
N ASP A 192 6.95 -1.40 -18.06
CA ASP A 192 6.03 -2.05 -19.00
C ASP A 192 5.60 -3.46 -18.57
N ASP A 193 6.38 -4.12 -17.69
CA ASP A 193 6.13 -5.46 -17.16
C ASP A 193 5.41 -5.47 -15.80
N ALA A 194 4.99 -4.32 -15.31
CA ALA A 194 4.30 -4.22 -14.04
C ALA A 194 2.85 -4.71 -14.14
N VAL A 195 2.35 -5.28 -13.03
CA VAL A 195 0.97 -5.73 -12.87
C VAL A 195 0.37 -5.14 -11.59
N PHE A 196 -0.87 -4.70 -11.71
CA PHE A 196 -1.60 -3.98 -10.68
C PHE A 196 -2.85 -4.74 -10.25
N GLY A 197 -3.14 -4.75 -8.98
CA GLY A 197 -4.38 -5.36 -8.52
C GLY A 197 -4.49 -5.49 -7.00
N HIS A 198 -5.63 -5.98 -6.61
CA HIS A 198 -5.90 -6.29 -5.22
C HIS A 198 -6.39 -7.73 -5.09
N PRO A 199 -5.48 -8.67 -4.79
CA PRO A 199 -5.83 -10.10 -4.73
C PRO A 199 -7.00 -10.40 -3.80
N SER A 200 -7.26 -9.55 -2.81
CA SER A 200 -8.38 -9.71 -1.89
C SER A 200 -9.74 -9.68 -2.59
N PHE A 201 -9.86 -9.12 -3.79
CA PHE A 201 -11.11 -9.21 -4.57
C PHE A 201 -11.51 -10.65 -4.89
N ARG A 202 -10.58 -11.63 -4.82
CA ARG A 202 -10.88 -13.05 -5.01
C ARG A 202 -11.21 -13.82 -3.74
N TYR A 203 -10.89 -13.30 -2.56
CA TYR A 203 -11.11 -14.01 -1.30
C TYR A 203 -11.86 -13.22 -0.23
N HIS A 204 -11.92 -11.90 -0.35
CA HIS A 204 -12.61 -11.01 0.57
C HIS A 204 -13.64 -10.13 -0.15
N GLY A 205 -13.39 -9.82 -1.41
CA GLY A 205 -14.28 -9.05 -2.26
C GLY A 205 -14.22 -7.54 -2.04
N TRP A 206 -13.34 -7.05 -1.16
CA TRP A 206 -13.32 -5.65 -0.76
C TRP A 206 -11.90 -5.11 -0.58
N GLY A 207 -11.77 -3.79 -0.45
CA GLY A 207 -10.53 -3.08 -0.13
C GLY A 207 -10.81 -1.65 0.33
N PRO A 208 -9.97 -1.08 1.23
CA PRO A 208 -10.23 0.22 1.85
C PRO A 208 -10.11 1.41 0.91
N ARG A 209 -9.50 1.24 -0.27
CA ARG A 209 -9.31 2.32 -1.25
C ARG A 209 -10.27 2.24 -2.44
N MET A 210 -11.33 1.44 -2.38
CA MET A 210 -12.27 1.22 -3.49
C MET A 210 -12.85 2.51 -4.06
N TRP A 211 -13.18 3.47 -3.20
CA TRP A 211 -13.70 4.76 -3.65
C TRP A 211 -12.68 5.52 -4.50
N TRP A 212 -11.43 5.57 -4.04
CA TRP A 212 -10.39 6.32 -4.72
C TRP A 212 -9.89 5.63 -6.00
N TRP A 213 -9.80 4.31 -6.00
CA TRP A 213 -9.54 3.55 -7.24
C TRP A 213 -10.61 3.78 -8.29
N ALA A 214 -11.89 3.80 -7.91
CA ALA A 214 -12.98 4.10 -8.84
C ALA A 214 -12.86 5.50 -9.46
N GLN A 215 -12.35 6.49 -8.70
CA GLN A 215 -12.12 7.83 -9.21
C GLN A 215 -10.91 7.89 -10.16
N THR A 216 -9.81 7.24 -9.81
CA THR A 216 -8.54 7.31 -10.55
C THR A 216 -8.52 6.41 -11.79
N MET A 217 -9.19 5.26 -11.77
CA MET A 217 -9.27 4.33 -12.90
C MET A 217 -10.50 4.57 -13.78
N GLY A 218 -11.47 5.30 -13.28
CA GLY A 218 -12.82 5.33 -13.83
C GLY A 218 -13.65 4.11 -13.42
N ILE A 219 -14.92 4.36 -13.10
CA ILE A 219 -15.79 3.37 -12.44
C ILE A 219 -15.89 2.04 -13.20
N ARG A 220 -15.94 2.04 -14.53
CA ARG A 220 -16.09 0.81 -15.33
C ARG A 220 -14.84 -0.06 -15.29
N LYS A 221 -13.66 0.53 -15.38
CA LYS A 221 -12.39 -0.22 -15.30
C LYS A 221 -12.18 -0.76 -13.90
N PHE A 222 -12.55 -0.01 -12.89
CA PHE A 222 -12.48 -0.50 -11.52
C PHE A 222 -13.52 -1.62 -11.25
N GLN A 223 -14.76 -1.50 -11.74
CA GLN A 223 -15.76 -2.58 -11.66
C GLN A 223 -15.26 -3.87 -12.32
N GLU A 224 -14.60 -3.77 -13.48
CA GLU A 224 -13.99 -4.92 -14.14
C GLU A 224 -12.95 -5.61 -13.22
N MET A 225 -12.05 -4.84 -12.60
CA MET A 225 -11.07 -5.39 -11.65
C MET A 225 -11.74 -6.05 -10.43
N VAL A 226 -12.75 -5.43 -9.85
CA VAL A 226 -13.46 -5.95 -8.66
C VAL A 226 -14.22 -7.23 -8.99
N PHE A 227 -15.04 -7.21 -10.05
CA PHE A 227 -15.94 -8.32 -10.33
C PHE A 227 -15.24 -9.54 -10.94
N THR A 228 -14.15 -9.33 -11.64
CA THR A 228 -13.35 -10.43 -12.20
C THR A 228 -12.21 -10.87 -11.28
N GLY A 229 -11.80 -10.02 -10.35
CA GLY A 229 -10.62 -10.25 -9.51
C GLY A 229 -9.32 -10.35 -10.31
N ARG A 230 -9.31 -9.93 -11.59
CA ARG A 230 -8.11 -10.00 -12.43
C ARG A 230 -7.13 -8.85 -12.16
N PRO A 231 -5.82 -9.08 -12.28
CA PRO A 231 -4.86 -7.98 -12.32
C PRO A 231 -4.92 -7.23 -13.66
N PHE A 232 -4.44 -6.00 -13.65
CA PHE A 232 -4.30 -5.16 -14.82
C PHE A 232 -2.81 -4.96 -15.15
N THR A 233 -2.49 -4.94 -16.44
CA THR A 233 -1.14 -4.61 -16.92
C THR A 233 -0.84 -3.12 -16.81
N ALA A 234 0.44 -2.74 -16.90
CA ALA A 234 0.84 -1.34 -16.94
C ALA A 234 0.18 -0.59 -18.12
N ALA A 235 0.04 -1.23 -19.29
CA ALA A 235 -0.63 -0.63 -20.44
C ALA A 235 -2.11 -0.34 -20.16
N GLU A 236 -2.86 -1.28 -19.57
CA GLU A 236 -4.26 -1.07 -19.20
C GLU A 236 -4.43 0.02 -18.15
N MET A 237 -3.50 0.11 -17.19
CA MET A 237 -3.50 1.16 -16.16
C MET A 237 -3.14 2.53 -16.75
N PHE A 238 -2.29 2.58 -17.78
CA PHE A 238 -1.99 3.80 -18.49
C PHE A 238 -3.19 4.26 -19.34
N ASP A 239 -3.83 3.34 -20.04
CA ASP A 239 -5.01 3.62 -20.89
C ASP A 239 -6.20 4.19 -20.09
N CYS A 240 -6.32 3.84 -18.80
CA CYS A 240 -7.35 4.41 -17.93
C CYS A 240 -6.87 5.65 -17.13
N ASN A 241 -5.73 6.23 -17.48
CA ASN A 241 -5.12 7.42 -16.85
C ASN A 241 -4.70 7.24 -15.37
N PHE A 242 -4.51 6.01 -14.93
CA PHE A 242 -3.99 5.74 -13.58
C PHE A 242 -2.48 6.00 -13.47
N LEU A 243 -1.73 5.82 -14.57
CA LEU A 243 -0.29 6.01 -14.63
C LEU A 243 0.08 7.28 -15.39
N ASN A 244 1.15 7.96 -14.93
CA ASN A 244 1.70 9.14 -15.59
C ASN A 244 2.63 8.78 -16.74
N ALA A 245 3.37 7.66 -16.63
CA ALA A 245 4.26 7.15 -17.67
C ALA A 245 4.44 5.65 -17.54
N VAL A 246 4.66 4.99 -18.70
CA VAL A 246 5.09 3.59 -18.80
C VAL A 246 6.30 3.54 -19.70
N VAL A 247 7.38 2.92 -19.22
CA VAL A 247 8.65 2.81 -19.94
C VAL A 247 9.20 1.39 -19.83
N PRO A 248 10.11 0.98 -20.74
CA PRO A 248 10.84 -0.26 -20.55
C PRO A 248 11.49 -0.32 -19.17
N ARG A 249 11.50 -1.50 -18.56
CA ARG A 249 12.06 -1.68 -17.20
C ARG A 249 13.48 -1.09 -17.05
N ALA A 250 14.31 -1.23 -18.09
CA ALA A 250 15.69 -0.72 -18.08
C ALA A 250 15.77 0.81 -17.97
N ASP A 251 14.74 1.53 -18.37
CA ASP A 251 14.68 2.98 -18.41
C ASP A 251 13.94 3.57 -17.19
N LEU A 252 13.34 2.74 -16.35
CA LEU A 252 12.44 3.17 -15.28
C LEU A 252 13.12 4.12 -14.28
N GLU A 253 14.30 3.76 -13.78
CA GLU A 253 15.00 4.58 -12.79
C GLU A 253 15.38 5.95 -13.37
N ALA A 254 15.82 6.02 -14.62
CA ALA A 254 16.14 7.27 -15.29
C ALA A 254 14.90 8.14 -15.51
N GLU A 255 13.77 7.54 -15.87
CA GLU A 255 12.51 8.26 -16.04
C GLU A 255 12.01 8.82 -14.70
N VAL A 256 12.02 8.03 -13.62
CA VAL A 256 11.66 8.47 -12.28
C VAL A 256 12.57 9.63 -11.82
N ALA A 257 13.88 9.52 -12.02
CA ALA A 257 14.83 10.57 -11.68
C ALA A 257 14.56 11.88 -12.45
N LYS A 258 14.22 11.78 -13.74
CA LYS A 258 13.82 12.93 -14.56
C LYS A 258 12.60 13.66 -13.97
N TYR A 259 11.54 12.93 -13.61
CA TYR A 259 10.35 13.49 -12.97
C TYR A 259 10.68 14.10 -11.61
N ALA A 260 11.44 13.39 -10.77
CA ALA A 260 11.81 13.86 -9.44
C ALA A 260 12.60 15.16 -9.49
N LEU A 261 13.59 15.26 -10.38
CA LEU A 261 14.37 16.49 -10.58
C LEU A 261 13.51 17.64 -11.12
N ALA A 262 12.61 17.37 -12.07
CA ALA A 262 11.71 18.39 -12.58
C ALA A 262 10.79 18.94 -11.47
N CYS A 263 10.21 18.06 -10.66
CA CYS A 263 9.37 18.43 -9.52
C CYS A 263 10.17 19.21 -8.45
N ALA A 264 11.39 18.78 -8.15
CA ALA A 264 12.25 19.45 -7.18
C ALA A 264 12.62 20.89 -7.58
N ARG A 265 12.75 21.16 -8.87
CA ARG A 265 13.19 22.46 -9.43
C ARG A 265 12.07 23.42 -9.78
N ASN A 266 10.85 22.91 -9.97
CA ASN A 266 9.77 23.68 -10.59
C ASN A 266 9.33 24.90 -9.78
N ARG A 267 8.95 24.76 -8.50
CA ARG A 267 8.41 25.85 -7.68
C ARG A 267 8.99 25.78 -6.25
N PRO A 268 8.90 26.87 -5.47
CA PRO A 268 9.19 26.83 -4.04
C PRO A 268 8.30 25.82 -3.30
N THR A 269 8.79 25.31 -2.17
CA THR A 269 8.07 24.32 -1.35
C THR A 269 6.74 24.85 -0.84
N ASP A 270 6.64 26.13 -0.52
CA ASP A 270 5.38 26.77 -0.11
C ASP A 270 4.31 26.69 -1.21
N THR A 271 4.72 26.91 -2.48
CA THR A 271 3.80 26.75 -3.60
C THR A 271 3.33 25.30 -3.75
N VAL A 272 4.24 24.33 -3.57
CA VAL A 272 3.87 22.91 -3.58
C VAL A 272 2.89 22.58 -2.47
N PHE A 273 3.12 23.08 -1.26
CA PHE A 273 2.19 22.91 -0.14
C PHE A 273 0.79 23.45 -0.47
N MET A 274 0.70 24.64 -1.04
CA MET A 274 -0.58 25.23 -1.48
C MET A 274 -1.25 24.37 -2.57
N GLN A 275 -0.49 23.89 -3.55
CA GLN A 275 -1.00 23.01 -4.61
C GLN A 275 -1.52 21.70 -4.05
N LYS A 276 -0.78 21.06 -3.14
CA LYS A 276 -1.21 19.82 -2.48
C LYS A 276 -2.49 20.03 -1.68
N THR A 277 -2.58 21.13 -0.93
CA THR A 277 -3.78 21.49 -0.18
C THR A 277 -4.97 21.71 -1.12
N PHE A 278 -4.76 22.36 -2.26
CA PHE A 278 -5.80 22.55 -3.26
C PHE A 278 -6.33 21.22 -3.81
N PHE A 279 -5.43 20.31 -4.21
CA PHE A 279 -5.82 18.99 -4.71
C PHE A 279 -6.50 18.16 -3.63
N GLU A 280 -6.06 18.26 -2.37
CA GLU A 280 -6.75 17.59 -1.27
C GLU A 280 -8.19 18.09 -1.10
N ILE A 281 -8.41 19.42 -1.15
CA ILE A 281 -9.76 20.00 -1.12
C ILE A 281 -10.60 19.48 -2.29
N MET A 282 -10.03 19.40 -3.50
CA MET A 282 -10.75 18.82 -4.66
C MET A 282 -11.13 17.35 -4.42
N LYS A 283 -10.25 16.55 -3.87
CA LYS A 283 -10.54 15.15 -3.50
C LYS A 283 -11.69 15.07 -2.49
N GLN A 284 -11.74 15.98 -1.52
CA GLN A 284 -12.84 16.06 -0.54
C GLN A 284 -14.19 16.42 -1.20
N PHE A 285 -14.21 17.34 -2.16
CA PHE A 285 -15.42 17.60 -2.95
C PHE A 285 -15.90 16.39 -3.77
N GLN A 286 -14.98 15.50 -4.14
CA GLN A 286 -15.31 14.23 -4.78
C GLN A 286 -15.69 13.13 -3.76
N GLY A 287 -15.79 13.46 -2.47
CA GLY A 287 -16.22 12.54 -1.43
C GLY A 287 -15.13 11.53 -1.00
N GLU A 288 -13.85 11.85 -1.21
CA GLU A 288 -12.76 10.90 -0.93
C GLU A 288 -12.77 10.41 0.52
N TYR A 289 -12.83 11.33 1.50
CA TYR A 289 -12.82 10.93 2.91
C TYR A 289 -14.02 10.07 3.27
N LEU A 290 -15.23 10.52 2.92
CA LEU A 290 -16.45 9.77 3.19
C LEU A 290 -16.46 8.41 2.49
N GLY A 291 -16.07 8.37 1.22
CA GLY A 291 -15.99 7.13 0.44
C GLY A 291 -14.96 6.15 1.02
N SER A 292 -13.80 6.63 1.48
CA SER A 292 -12.78 5.81 2.13
C SER A 292 -13.27 5.28 3.49
N MET A 293 -13.97 6.10 4.29
CA MET A 293 -14.56 5.66 5.55
C MET A 293 -15.62 4.57 5.33
N LEU A 294 -16.50 4.75 4.36
CA LEU A 294 -17.49 3.73 4.00
C LEU A 294 -16.83 2.45 3.50
N ALA A 295 -15.80 2.54 2.64
CA ALA A 295 -15.08 1.38 2.16
C ALA A 295 -14.44 0.59 3.31
N GLY A 296 -13.84 1.25 4.29
CA GLY A 296 -13.28 0.60 5.48
C GLY A 296 -14.32 -0.08 6.36
N VAL A 297 -15.49 0.54 6.53
CA VAL A 297 -16.61 -0.06 7.27
C VAL A 297 -17.09 -1.32 6.54
N PHE A 298 -17.31 -1.25 5.22
CA PHE A 298 -17.73 -2.42 4.44
C PHE A 298 -16.68 -3.52 4.44
N GLU A 299 -15.40 -3.21 4.35
CA GLU A 299 -14.31 -4.19 4.47
C GLU A 299 -14.39 -4.94 5.80
N SER A 300 -14.69 -4.24 6.89
CA SER A 300 -14.87 -4.87 8.22
C SER A 300 -16.09 -5.79 8.29
N ILE A 301 -17.15 -5.49 7.54
CA ILE A 301 -18.38 -6.28 7.51
C ILE A 301 -18.22 -7.51 6.60
N THR A 302 -17.49 -7.41 5.50
CA THR A 302 -17.36 -8.50 4.51
C THR A 302 -16.65 -9.73 5.09
N GLY A 303 -15.85 -9.59 6.13
CA GLY A 303 -15.27 -10.74 6.86
C GLY A 303 -16.32 -11.70 7.45
N GLY A 304 -17.55 -11.21 7.71
CA GLY A 304 -18.70 -12.01 8.14
C GLY A 304 -19.67 -12.40 7.03
N ALA A 305 -19.36 -12.06 5.77
CA ALA A 305 -20.23 -12.39 4.65
C ALA A 305 -20.28 -13.91 4.41
N GLN A 306 -21.43 -14.39 3.91
CA GLN A 306 -21.56 -15.78 3.51
C GLN A 306 -20.73 -16.06 2.25
N HIS A 307 -20.03 -17.19 2.26
CA HIS A 307 -19.25 -17.67 1.12
C HIS A 307 -20.00 -18.79 0.40
N ASP A 308 -19.90 -18.78 -0.92
CA ASP A 308 -20.38 -19.89 -1.75
C ASP A 308 -19.42 -21.08 -1.70
N SER A 309 -19.92 -22.26 -2.08
CA SER A 309 -19.10 -23.46 -2.15
C SER A 309 -18.00 -23.30 -3.21
N GLY A 310 -16.76 -23.47 -2.81
CA GLY A 310 -15.59 -23.36 -3.69
C GLY A 310 -14.96 -21.97 -3.76
N ASP A 311 -15.45 -20.99 -2.99
CA ASP A 311 -14.77 -19.72 -2.82
C ASP A 311 -13.39 -19.88 -2.19
N LEU A 312 -12.47 -19.02 -2.60
CA LEU A 312 -11.16 -18.91 -1.97
C LEU A 312 -11.31 -18.22 -0.62
N ARG A 313 -11.06 -18.96 0.46
CA ARG A 313 -11.00 -18.40 1.82
C ARG A 313 -9.57 -18.20 2.24
N LEU A 314 -9.26 -17.05 2.82
CA LEU A 314 -7.89 -16.73 3.21
C LEU A 314 -7.36 -17.70 4.28
N GLY A 315 -8.16 -18.09 5.28
CA GLY A 315 -7.78 -19.07 6.28
C GLY A 315 -7.41 -20.42 5.65
N ASP A 316 -8.25 -20.96 4.77
CA ASP A 316 -7.97 -22.23 4.07
C ASP A 316 -6.71 -22.12 3.18
N ALA A 317 -6.46 -20.93 2.62
CA ALA A 317 -5.26 -20.69 1.82
C ALA A 317 -3.99 -20.68 2.67
N MET A 318 -4.06 -20.17 3.89
CA MET A 318 -2.93 -20.18 4.82
C MET A 318 -2.61 -21.60 5.29
N ASP A 319 -3.63 -22.40 5.63
CA ASP A 319 -3.47 -23.79 6.09
C ASP A 319 -2.85 -24.67 5.02
N ARG A 320 -3.17 -24.47 3.75
CA ARG A 320 -2.65 -25.24 2.61
C ARG A 320 -1.38 -24.67 1.99
N GLY A 321 -0.95 -23.50 2.43
CA GLY A 321 0.14 -22.71 1.85
C GLY A 321 -0.35 -21.73 0.77
N LEU A 322 -0.05 -20.46 1.00
CA LEU A 322 -0.54 -19.34 0.18
C LEU A 322 -0.22 -19.50 -1.32
N SER A 323 1.03 -19.84 -1.66
CA SER A 323 1.46 -20.00 -3.05
C SER A 323 0.72 -21.14 -3.78
N GLY A 324 0.46 -22.27 -3.10
CA GLY A 324 -0.32 -23.37 -3.66
C GLY A 324 -1.77 -22.97 -3.90
N SER A 325 -2.38 -22.33 -2.91
CA SER A 325 -3.77 -21.90 -2.98
C SER A 325 -4.02 -20.83 -4.05
N VAL A 326 -3.06 -19.92 -4.27
CA VAL A 326 -3.12 -18.93 -5.37
C VAL A 326 -3.07 -19.65 -6.72
N LYS A 327 -2.18 -20.63 -6.91
CA LYS A 327 -2.11 -21.41 -8.16
C LYS A 327 -3.38 -22.20 -8.43
N ASP A 328 -3.96 -22.83 -7.40
CA ASP A 328 -5.22 -23.58 -7.52
C ASP A 328 -6.39 -22.65 -7.85
N ASN A 329 -6.37 -21.43 -7.30
CA ASN A 329 -7.35 -20.41 -7.64
C ASN A 329 -7.17 -19.89 -9.06
N ASP A 330 -5.93 -19.57 -9.48
CA ASP A 330 -5.61 -19.14 -10.84
C ASP A 330 -6.07 -20.13 -11.91
N ALA A 331 -6.03 -21.43 -11.61
CA ALA A 331 -6.50 -22.48 -12.54
C ALA A 331 -8.01 -22.40 -12.87
N LYS A 332 -8.79 -21.64 -12.10
CA LYS A 332 -10.22 -21.40 -12.32
C LYS A 332 -10.49 -20.23 -13.29
N PHE A 333 -9.47 -19.47 -13.64
CA PHE A 333 -9.55 -18.26 -14.45
C PHE A 333 -8.82 -18.44 -15.78
N PRO A 334 -9.10 -17.60 -16.79
CA PRO A 334 -8.26 -17.52 -17.99
C PRO A 334 -6.79 -17.31 -17.60
N PRO A 335 -5.83 -17.97 -18.27
CA PRO A 335 -4.41 -17.88 -17.91
C PRO A 335 -3.87 -16.43 -17.82
N GLU A 336 -4.35 -15.56 -18.69
CA GLU A 336 -3.99 -14.14 -18.72
C GLU A 336 -4.54 -13.33 -17.53
N TRP A 337 -5.45 -13.92 -16.77
CA TRP A 337 -6.05 -13.31 -15.57
C TRP A 337 -5.47 -13.86 -14.27
N GLY A 338 -4.47 -14.73 -14.36
CA GLY A 338 -3.78 -15.25 -13.18
C GLY A 338 -3.18 -14.13 -12.31
N LEU A 339 -3.24 -14.30 -11.00
CA LEU A 339 -2.57 -13.41 -10.06
C LEU A 339 -1.05 -13.63 -10.05
N SER A 340 -0.61 -14.81 -10.43
CA SER A 340 0.81 -15.16 -10.42
C SER A 340 1.54 -14.53 -11.61
N ARG A 341 2.76 -14.07 -11.34
CA ARG A 341 3.63 -13.38 -12.30
C ARG A 341 3.94 -14.19 -13.58
N ALA A 342 3.99 -15.51 -13.46
CA ALA A 342 4.26 -16.39 -14.61
C ALA A 342 3.16 -16.30 -15.68
N ALA A 343 1.89 -16.21 -15.26
CA ALA A 343 0.76 -16.06 -16.18
C ALA A 343 0.74 -14.68 -16.88
N ASN A 344 1.11 -13.64 -16.14
CA ASN A 344 1.04 -12.26 -16.63
C ASN A 344 2.24 -11.84 -17.48
N ARG A 345 3.44 -12.40 -17.24
CA ARG A 345 4.64 -12.06 -18.03
C ARG A 345 4.55 -12.50 -19.49
N GLU A 346 3.96 -13.67 -19.77
CA GLU A 346 3.80 -14.13 -21.15
C GLU A 346 2.80 -13.25 -21.92
N THR A 347 1.84 -12.67 -21.23
CA THR A 347 0.80 -11.82 -21.82
C THR A 347 1.27 -10.36 -21.97
N ALA A 348 1.94 -9.81 -20.97
CA ALA A 348 2.44 -8.42 -20.98
C ALA A 348 3.60 -8.21 -21.98
N MET A 349 4.41 -9.24 -22.25
CA MET A 349 5.56 -9.16 -23.18
C MET A 349 5.21 -9.53 -24.63
N ALA A 350 3.97 -9.81 -24.99
CA ALA A 350 3.60 -10.31 -26.30
C ALA A 350 2.42 -9.62 -26.98
N PRO A 351 2.49 -8.30 -27.27
CA PRO A 351 1.52 -7.74 -28.23
C PRO A 351 1.66 -8.37 -29.63
N ASP A 352 2.83 -8.87 -30.02
CA ASP A 352 3.09 -9.42 -31.35
C ASP A 352 2.86 -10.93 -31.52
N LYS A 353 2.55 -11.68 -30.47
CA LYS A 353 2.36 -13.14 -30.59
C LYS A 353 0.92 -13.58 -30.85
N LEU A 354 -0.05 -12.69 -30.74
CA LEU A 354 -1.46 -13.01 -31.00
C LEU A 354 -1.79 -13.22 -32.45
N ASP A 355 -0.92 -12.79 -33.42
CA ASP A 355 -1.18 -12.83 -34.84
C ASP A 355 -0.36 -13.86 -35.63
N LYS A 356 0.34 -14.80 -35.02
CA LYS A 356 0.99 -15.87 -35.76
C LYS A 356 0.08 -17.08 -35.90
N PRO A 357 -0.42 -17.37 -37.11
CA PRO A 357 -1.27 -18.56 -37.35
C PRO A 357 -0.49 -19.83 -36.98
N LYS A 358 -1.13 -20.67 -36.16
CA LYS A 358 -0.56 -21.96 -35.74
C LYS A 358 -0.16 -22.75 -36.97
N LYS A 359 1.14 -23.04 -37.14
CA LYS A 359 1.64 -23.90 -38.22
C LYS A 359 0.91 -25.24 -38.17
N PRO A 360 0.40 -25.78 -39.29
CA PRO A 360 -0.32 -27.05 -39.29
C PRO A 360 0.60 -28.18 -38.82
N LYS A 361 0.12 -28.98 -37.87
CA LYS A 361 0.84 -30.16 -37.37
C LYS A 361 1.10 -31.11 -38.55
N LYS A 362 2.36 -31.35 -38.89
CA LYS A 362 2.76 -32.37 -39.86
C LYS A 362 2.24 -33.74 -39.39
N LYS A 363 1.31 -34.32 -40.14
CA LYS A 363 0.86 -35.70 -39.93
C LYS A 363 2.06 -36.62 -40.06
N LYS A 364 2.45 -37.31 -38.99
CA LYS A 364 3.43 -38.42 -39.08
C LYS A 364 2.86 -39.49 -39.96
N LYS A 365 3.49 -39.70 -41.14
CA LYS A 365 3.22 -40.88 -41.98
C LYS A 365 3.61 -42.13 -41.19
N LYS A 366 2.64 -42.99 -40.91
CA LYS A 366 2.92 -44.36 -40.44
C LYS A 366 3.62 -45.07 -41.62
N LYS A 367 4.83 -45.56 -41.39
CA LYS A 367 5.46 -46.55 -42.27
C LYS A 367 4.74 -47.87 -42.03
N ALA A 368 4.30 -48.45 -43.14
CA ALA A 368 3.84 -49.81 -43.22
C ALA A 368 5.02 -50.77 -43.05
#